data_f8a230a2bfd2a8fd36af3b7b7d23a2ef
#
_entry.id   f8a230a2bfd2a8fd36af3b7b7d23a2ef
#
_cell.length_a   1.000
_cell.length_b   1.000
_cell.length_c   1.000
_cell.angle_alpha   90.00
_cell.angle_beta   90.00
_cell.angle_gamma   90.00
#
_symmetry.space_group_name_H-M   'P 1'
#
loop_
_entity.id
_entity.type
_entity.pdbx_description
1 polymer ?
#
loop_
_entity_poly.entity_id
_entity_poly.type
_entity_poly.pdbx_seq_one_letter_code
_entity_poly.pdbx_strand_id
1 'polypeptide(L)'
;MFKSLSQLFRPRVEALGLEIGASALKLVEVSGNPPALKALASRPTPPGLLMEGMVAEPAALAQEIKELLLEARTRKRYVVTALSNLAVILRPIQVPKMPLKEMEEAVRWEAERYIPFPIDEVVLDFAPLTPLSEVQ
;
A
#
# COMPACT_ATOMS: atom_id res chain seq x y z
N MET A 1 4.58 14.89 -3.13
CA MET A 1 4.57 14.99 -1.65
C MET A 1 4.91 13.61 -1.11
N PHE A 2 6.17 13.39 -0.73
CA PHE A 2 6.65 12.10 -0.24
C PHE A 2 6.19 11.87 1.19
N LYS A 3 5.51 10.77 1.45
CA LYS A 3 5.30 10.26 2.81
C LYS A 3 6.14 9.01 2.97
N SER A 4 7.16 9.07 3.79
CA SER A 4 8.00 7.91 4.11
C SER A 4 7.15 6.74 4.63
N LEU A 5 7.43 5.53 4.14
CA LEU A 5 6.84 4.26 4.62
C LEU A 5 6.92 4.10 6.14
N SER A 6 7.92 4.71 6.80
CA SER A 6 8.02 4.71 8.25
C SER A 6 6.84 5.38 8.97
N GLN A 7 6.03 6.19 8.28
CA GLN A 7 4.81 6.78 8.82
C GLN A 7 3.59 5.82 8.76
N LEU A 8 3.66 4.75 8.00
CA LEU A 8 2.61 3.73 7.92
C LEU A 8 2.53 2.85 9.17
N PHE A 9 3.60 2.79 9.96
CA PHE A 9 3.68 1.98 11.19
C PHE A 9 3.42 2.78 12.47
N ARG A 10 2.63 3.86 12.42
CA ARG A 10 2.19 4.52 13.65
C ARG A 10 1.16 3.64 14.38
N PRO A 11 1.42 3.22 15.65
CA PRO A 11 0.70 2.13 16.32
C PRO A 11 -0.71 2.45 16.80
N ARG A 12 -1.46 3.35 16.16
CA ARG A 12 -2.82 3.75 16.59
C ARG A 12 -3.81 4.14 15.50
N VAL A 13 -3.54 3.84 14.23
CA VAL A 13 -4.60 3.99 13.23
C VAL A 13 -5.41 2.70 13.20
N GLU A 14 -6.60 2.73 13.79
CA GLU A 14 -7.56 1.65 13.60
C GLU A 14 -7.99 1.62 12.13
N ALA A 15 -7.36 0.77 11.36
CA ALA A 15 -7.58 0.65 9.92
C ALA A 15 -8.19 -0.71 9.58
N LEU A 16 -8.88 -0.75 8.45
CA LEU A 16 -9.32 -1.98 7.78
C LEU A 16 -8.17 -2.50 6.92
N GLY A 17 -7.95 -3.79 6.90
CA GLY A 17 -7.21 -4.43 5.83
C GLY A 17 -8.14 -4.67 4.64
N LEU A 18 -7.78 -4.17 3.46
CA LEU A 18 -8.50 -4.41 2.21
C LEU A 18 -7.57 -5.06 1.20
N GLU A 19 -7.92 -6.26 0.76
CA GLU A 19 -7.27 -6.94 -0.36
C GLU A 19 -8.11 -6.79 -1.62
N ILE A 20 -7.51 -6.23 -2.66
CA ILE A 20 -8.10 -6.12 -4.00
C ILE A 20 -7.46 -7.22 -4.85
N GLY A 21 -8.03 -8.41 -4.78
CA GLY A 21 -7.52 -9.60 -5.47
C GLY A 21 -8.24 -9.88 -6.79
N ALA A 22 -7.58 -10.58 -7.71
CA ALA A 22 -8.15 -10.94 -9.01
C ALA A 22 -9.38 -11.86 -8.89
N SER A 23 -9.44 -12.68 -7.86
CA SER A 23 -10.58 -13.63 -7.64
C SER A 23 -11.58 -13.14 -6.60
N ALA A 24 -11.14 -12.36 -5.61
CA ALA A 24 -12.00 -11.85 -4.55
C ALA A 24 -11.46 -10.55 -3.95
N LEU A 25 -12.38 -9.68 -3.57
CA LEU A 25 -12.17 -8.57 -2.68
C LEU A 25 -12.36 -9.08 -1.24
N LYS A 26 -11.44 -8.77 -0.34
CA LYS A 26 -11.52 -9.21 1.05
C LYS A 26 -11.28 -8.03 1.98
N LEU A 27 -12.02 -7.99 3.07
CA LEU A 27 -11.93 -6.97 4.08
C LEU A 27 -11.83 -7.60 5.47
N VAL A 28 -10.93 -7.08 6.29
CA VAL A 28 -10.76 -7.51 7.68
C VAL A 28 -10.65 -6.30 8.59
N GLU A 29 -11.33 -6.35 9.73
CA GLU A 29 -11.15 -5.41 10.83
C GLU A 29 -10.62 -6.16 12.05
N VAL A 30 -9.48 -5.70 12.55
CA VAL A 30 -8.87 -6.20 13.79
C VAL A 30 -8.73 -5.05 14.75
N SER A 31 -9.11 -5.23 16.00
CA SER A 31 -8.94 -4.21 17.03
C SER A 31 -8.80 -4.84 18.42
N GLY A 32 -8.35 -4.02 19.37
CA GLY A 32 -8.17 -4.43 20.76
C GLY A 32 -6.73 -4.83 21.10
N ASN A 33 -6.50 -5.05 22.39
CA ASN A 33 -5.24 -5.57 22.93
C ASN A 33 -5.58 -6.64 23.98
N PRO A 34 -5.40 -7.94 23.70
CA PRO A 34 -4.84 -8.52 22.47
C PRO A 34 -5.72 -8.28 21.24
N PRO A 35 -5.12 -8.35 20.01
CA PRO A 35 -5.87 -8.15 18.78
C PRO A 35 -6.98 -9.19 18.61
N ALA A 36 -8.19 -8.75 18.26
CA ALA A 36 -9.33 -9.61 18.00
C ALA A 36 -10.01 -9.24 16.68
N LEU A 37 -10.48 -10.24 15.93
CA LEU A 37 -11.26 -10.05 14.72
C LEU A 37 -12.60 -9.40 15.08
N LYS A 38 -12.93 -8.29 14.40
CA LYS A 38 -14.17 -7.53 14.58
C LYS A 38 -15.12 -7.68 13.40
N ALA A 39 -14.56 -7.65 12.19
CA ALA A 39 -15.34 -7.85 10.97
C ALA A 39 -14.51 -8.58 9.92
N LEU A 40 -15.19 -9.37 9.11
CA LEU A 40 -14.63 -10.05 7.95
C LEU A 40 -15.70 -10.10 6.88
N ALA A 41 -15.36 -9.73 5.66
CA ALA A 41 -16.21 -9.88 4.49
C ALA A 41 -15.37 -10.25 3.27
N SER A 42 -15.98 -10.97 2.34
CA SER A 42 -15.35 -11.36 1.09
C SER A 42 -16.39 -11.44 -0.02
N ARG A 43 -16.08 -10.85 -1.18
CA ARG A 43 -16.92 -10.88 -2.38
C ARG A 43 -16.10 -11.34 -3.58
N PRO A 44 -16.66 -12.09 -4.51
CA PRO A 44 -15.99 -12.37 -5.78
C PRO A 44 -15.66 -11.06 -6.51
N THR A 45 -14.48 -10.99 -7.12
CA THR A 45 -14.14 -9.88 -8.00
C THR A 45 -14.84 -10.06 -9.35
N PRO A 46 -15.68 -9.09 -9.78
CA PRO A 46 -16.32 -9.17 -11.10
C PRO A 46 -15.28 -9.25 -12.23
N PRO A 47 -15.55 -10.02 -13.28
CA PRO A 47 -14.68 -10.09 -14.45
C PRO A 47 -14.48 -8.70 -15.08
N GLY A 48 -13.25 -8.41 -15.50
CA GLY A 48 -12.90 -7.13 -16.14
C GLY A 48 -12.63 -5.98 -15.18
N LEU A 49 -12.85 -6.15 -13.89
CA LEU A 49 -12.57 -5.11 -12.88
C LEU A 49 -11.08 -4.83 -12.73
N LEU A 50 -10.29 -5.90 -12.80
CA LEU A 50 -8.83 -5.87 -12.78
C LEU A 50 -8.29 -6.50 -14.05
N MET A 51 -7.31 -5.83 -14.68
CA MET A 51 -6.57 -6.35 -15.82
C MET A 51 -5.07 -6.29 -15.49
N GLU A 52 -4.42 -7.44 -15.56
CA GLU A 52 -2.98 -7.55 -15.26
C GLU A 52 -2.58 -6.95 -13.90
N GLY A 53 -3.45 -7.10 -12.90
CA GLY A 53 -3.21 -6.57 -11.55
C GLY A 53 -3.45 -5.07 -11.36
N MET A 54 -3.90 -4.38 -12.40
CA MET A 54 -4.28 -2.97 -12.37
C MET A 54 -5.79 -2.80 -12.38
N VAL A 55 -6.28 -1.70 -11.81
CA VAL A 55 -7.70 -1.37 -11.81
C VAL A 55 -8.11 -0.88 -13.20
N ALA A 56 -8.93 -1.66 -13.89
CA ALA A 56 -9.45 -1.30 -15.22
C ALA A 56 -10.70 -0.40 -15.12
N GLU A 57 -11.58 -0.70 -14.14
CA GLU A 57 -12.87 -0.04 -13.95
C GLU A 57 -12.99 0.57 -12.55
N PRO A 58 -12.42 1.77 -12.29
CA PRO A 58 -12.38 2.37 -10.94
C PRO A 58 -13.76 2.61 -10.33
N ALA A 59 -14.75 3.00 -11.14
CA ALA A 59 -16.10 3.27 -10.65
C ALA A 59 -16.81 1.98 -10.19
N ALA A 60 -16.63 0.90 -10.95
CA ALA A 60 -17.17 -0.41 -10.60
C ALA A 60 -16.49 -0.97 -9.36
N LEU A 61 -15.16 -0.84 -9.25
CA LEU A 61 -14.42 -1.23 -8.05
C LEU A 61 -14.89 -0.47 -6.82
N ALA A 62 -15.11 0.84 -6.94
CA ALA A 62 -15.62 1.65 -5.84
C ALA A 62 -16.99 1.19 -5.36
N GLN A 63 -17.86 0.74 -6.27
CA GLN A 63 -19.17 0.19 -5.91
C GLN A 63 -19.02 -1.15 -5.15
N GLU A 64 -18.19 -2.06 -5.64
CA GLU A 64 -17.93 -3.35 -4.97
C GLU A 64 -17.32 -3.15 -3.57
N ILE A 65 -16.40 -2.19 -3.41
CA ILE A 65 -15.84 -1.85 -2.09
C ILE A 65 -16.92 -1.31 -1.15
N LYS A 66 -17.84 -0.47 -1.63
CA LYS A 66 -18.97 0.00 -0.81
C LYS A 66 -19.87 -1.15 -0.32
N GLU A 67 -20.21 -2.07 -1.22
CA GLU A 67 -20.97 -3.26 -0.88
C GLU A 67 -20.24 -4.12 0.17
N LEU A 68 -18.94 -4.33 -0.01
CA LEU A 68 -18.10 -5.07 0.92
C LEU A 68 -18.07 -4.42 2.32
N LEU A 69 -18.01 -3.10 2.38
CA LEU A 69 -18.05 -2.33 3.64
C LEU A 69 -19.42 -2.48 4.34
N LEU A 70 -20.51 -2.49 3.57
CA LEU A 70 -21.87 -2.70 4.10
C LEU A 70 -22.01 -4.12 4.67
N GLU A 71 -21.53 -5.14 3.97
CA GLU A 71 -21.54 -6.52 4.43
C GLU A 71 -20.72 -6.70 5.72
N ALA A 72 -19.54 -6.06 5.79
CA ALA A 72 -18.69 -6.08 6.98
C ALA A 72 -19.29 -5.30 8.17
N ARG A 73 -20.33 -4.49 7.95
CA ARG A 73 -20.95 -3.62 8.96
C ARG A 73 -19.97 -2.75 9.73
N THR A 74 -18.87 -2.36 9.07
CA THR A 74 -17.84 -1.52 9.69
C THR A 74 -18.13 -0.04 9.49
N ARG A 75 -17.69 0.78 10.44
CA ARG A 75 -17.74 2.25 10.37
C ARG A 75 -16.37 2.90 10.20
N LYS A 76 -15.33 2.07 10.09
CA LYS A 76 -13.96 2.57 9.91
C LYS A 76 -13.81 3.22 8.54
N ARG A 77 -12.97 4.25 8.46
CA ARG A 77 -12.72 5.02 7.23
C ARG A 77 -11.28 4.94 6.74
N TYR A 78 -10.39 4.43 7.57
CA TYR A 78 -9.00 4.24 7.19
C TYR A 78 -8.79 2.82 6.70
N VAL A 79 -8.14 2.69 5.57
CA VAL A 79 -7.88 1.42 4.91
C VAL A 79 -6.39 1.26 4.68
N VAL A 80 -5.88 0.07 4.94
CA VAL A 80 -4.56 -0.38 4.51
C VAL A 80 -4.76 -1.41 3.41
N THR A 81 -4.15 -1.19 2.28
CA THR A 81 -4.19 -2.10 1.13
C THR A 81 -2.80 -2.38 0.61
N ALA A 82 -2.63 -3.45 -0.14
CA ALA A 82 -1.40 -3.78 -0.84
C ALA A 82 -1.56 -3.56 -2.35
N LEU A 83 -0.50 -3.12 -2.99
CA LEU A 83 -0.43 -3.02 -4.45
C LEU A 83 0.14 -4.31 -5.03
N SER A 84 -0.30 -4.68 -6.23
CA SER A 84 0.25 -5.84 -6.93
C SER A 84 1.69 -5.58 -7.38
N ASN A 85 2.48 -6.64 -7.51
CA ASN A 85 3.85 -6.56 -8.01
C ASN A 85 3.95 -5.95 -9.42
N LEU A 86 2.90 -6.03 -10.22
CA LEU A 86 2.85 -5.47 -11.57
C LEU A 86 2.72 -3.94 -11.57
N ALA A 87 2.19 -3.37 -10.48
CA ALA A 87 2.02 -1.93 -10.32
C ALA A 87 3.16 -1.26 -9.54
N VAL A 88 4.17 -2.04 -9.08
CA VAL A 88 5.23 -1.55 -8.19
C VAL A 88 6.59 -2.02 -8.64
N ILE A 89 7.54 -1.09 -8.76
CA ILE A 89 8.96 -1.38 -8.94
C ILE A 89 9.64 -1.22 -7.58
N LEU A 90 10.04 -2.34 -6.96
CA LEU A 90 10.76 -2.34 -5.70
C LEU A 90 12.24 -2.64 -5.95
N ARG A 91 13.11 -1.74 -5.51
CA ARG A 91 14.56 -1.85 -5.68
C ARG A 91 15.32 -1.41 -4.44
N PRO A 92 16.31 -2.17 -3.97
CA PRO A 92 17.31 -1.67 -3.05
C PRO A 92 18.28 -0.76 -3.83
N ILE A 93 18.51 0.42 -3.29
CA ILE A 93 19.50 1.37 -3.82
C ILE A 93 20.47 1.75 -2.71
N GLN A 94 21.67 2.18 -3.07
CA GLN A 94 22.68 2.63 -2.14
C GLN A 94 22.86 4.13 -2.30
N VAL A 95 22.68 4.87 -1.21
CA VAL A 95 22.93 6.30 -1.16
C VAL A 95 23.90 6.61 0.00
N PRO A 96 24.73 7.64 -0.07
CA PRO A 96 25.55 8.08 1.06
C PRO A 96 24.69 8.39 2.28
N LYS A 97 25.26 8.23 3.47
CA LYS A 97 24.58 8.60 4.73
C LYS A 97 24.40 10.12 4.78
N MET A 98 23.15 10.56 4.83
CA MET A 98 22.78 11.98 4.82
C MET A 98 21.47 12.20 5.60
N PRO A 99 21.11 13.45 5.95
CA PRO A 99 19.81 13.77 6.52
C PRO A 99 18.66 13.33 5.62
N LEU A 100 17.52 12.93 6.23
CA LEU A 100 16.37 12.38 5.50
C LEU A 100 15.87 13.29 4.36
N LYS A 101 15.95 14.61 4.56
CA LYS A 101 15.52 15.59 3.56
C LYS A 101 16.40 15.61 2.31
N GLU A 102 17.71 15.45 2.49
CA GLU A 102 18.68 15.35 1.38
C GLU A 102 18.59 13.98 0.71
N MET A 103 18.30 12.94 1.48
CA MET A 103 18.09 11.58 0.97
C MET A 103 16.91 11.49 0.00
N GLU A 104 15.88 12.28 0.21
CA GLU A 104 14.71 12.34 -0.67
C GLU A 104 15.10 12.75 -2.11
N GLU A 105 15.94 13.77 -2.24
CA GLU A 105 16.46 14.21 -3.54
C GLU A 105 17.45 13.19 -4.13
N ALA A 106 18.35 12.65 -3.33
CA ALA A 106 19.30 11.64 -3.78
C ALA A 106 18.60 10.37 -4.29
N VAL A 107 17.56 9.92 -3.59
CA VAL A 107 16.73 8.77 -4.01
C VAL A 107 16.01 9.07 -5.32
N ARG A 108 15.47 10.27 -5.50
CA ARG A 108 14.81 10.67 -6.75
C ARG A 108 15.77 10.58 -7.95
N TRP A 109 16.97 11.15 -7.84
CA TRP A 109 18.01 11.08 -8.87
C TRP A 109 18.44 9.64 -9.17
N GLU A 110 18.64 8.83 -8.15
CA GLU A 110 19.05 7.44 -8.35
C GLU A 110 17.92 6.60 -8.95
N ALA A 111 16.65 6.87 -8.57
CA ALA A 111 15.49 6.16 -9.08
C ALA A 111 15.29 6.35 -10.59
N GLU A 112 15.58 7.52 -11.14
CA GLU A 112 15.47 7.79 -12.58
C GLU A 112 16.28 6.82 -13.45
N ARG A 113 17.34 6.22 -12.90
CA ARG A 113 18.19 5.25 -13.61
C ARG A 113 17.53 3.88 -13.77
N TYR A 114 16.52 3.58 -12.97
CA TYR A 114 15.88 2.26 -12.91
C TYR A 114 14.42 2.27 -13.37
N ILE A 115 13.81 3.44 -13.46
CA ILE A 115 12.40 3.60 -13.81
C ILE A 115 12.30 3.86 -15.31
N PRO A 116 11.57 3.03 -16.08
CA PRO A 116 11.41 3.21 -17.52
C PRO A 116 10.33 4.24 -17.91
N PHE A 117 9.92 5.09 -16.97
CA PHE A 117 8.90 6.11 -17.13
C PHE A 117 9.41 7.46 -16.63
N PRO A 118 8.85 8.59 -17.10
CA PRO A 118 9.14 9.90 -16.54
C PRO A 118 8.89 9.91 -15.03
N ILE A 119 9.82 10.47 -14.25
CA ILE A 119 9.74 10.48 -12.78
C ILE A 119 8.50 11.21 -12.25
N ASP A 120 7.95 12.14 -13.04
CA ASP A 120 6.75 12.90 -12.68
C ASP A 120 5.45 12.12 -12.93
N GLU A 121 5.52 10.98 -13.63
CA GLU A 121 4.38 10.07 -13.85
C GLU A 121 4.30 8.94 -12.82
N VAL A 122 5.28 8.85 -11.93
CA VAL A 122 5.34 7.80 -10.92
C VAL A 122 5.19 8.37 -9.50
N VAL A 123 4.65 7.55 -8.61
CA VAL A 123 4.68 7.83 -7.17
C VAL A 123 5.90 7.14 -6.59
N LEU A 124 6.86 7.91 -6.11
CA LEU A 124 8.09 7.41 -5.50
C LEU A 124 7.98 7.48 -3.97
N ASP A 125 8.36 6.39 -3.30
CA ASP A 125 8.54 6.36 -1.85
C ASP A 125 9.78 5.52 -1.51
N PHE A 126 10.37 5.72 -0.34
CA PHE A 126 11.55 4.97 0.09
C PHE A 126 11.56 4.76 1.60
N ALA A 127 12.23 3.71 2.02
CA ALA A 127 12.49 3.43 3.43
C ALA A 127 13.99 3.19 3.64
N PRO A 128 14.66 3.94 4.54
CA PRO A 128 16.03 3.63 4.92
C PRO A 128 16.09 2.26 5.59
N LEU A 129 17.00 1.42 5.12
CA LEU A 129 17.30 0.12 5.72
C LEU A 129 18.51 0.25 6.64
N THR A 130 18.38 -0.18 7.88
CA THR A 130 19.53 -0.29 8.77
C THR A 130 20.27 -1.59 8.46
N PRO A 131 21.60 -1.57 8.23
CA PRO A 131 22.36 -2.81 8.06
C PRO A 131 22.19 -3.71 9.28
N LEU A 132 22.03 -5.02 9.05
CA LEU A 132 21.88 -6.02 10.14
C LEU A 132 23.06 -6.02 11.13
N SER A 133 24.23 -5.52 10.72
CA SER A 133 25.41 -5.38 11.56
C SER A 133 25.33 -4.26 12.61
N GLU A 134 24.33 -3.36 12.50
CA GLU A 134 24.12 -2.25 13.46
C GLU A 134 22.97 -2.52 14.43
N VAL A 135 22.30 -3.67 14.30
CA VAL A 135 21.25 -4.12 15.24
C VAL A 135 21.93 -5.02 16.29
N GLN A 136 22.43 -4.41 17.36
CA GLN A 136 22.83 -5.09 18.60
C GLN A 136 21.78 -4.95 19.67
#